data_a8e3ff9b9b885e6a5443e14926ba7e14
#
_entry.id   a8e3ff9b9b885e6a5443e14926ba7e14
#
_cell.length_a   1.000
_cell.length_b   1.000
_cell.length_c   1.000
_cell.angle_alpha   90.00
_cell.angle_beta   90.00
_cell.angle_gamma   90.00
#
_symmetry.space_group_name_H-M   'P 1'
#
loop_
_entity.id
_entity.type
_entity.pdbx_description
1 polymer ?
#
loop_
_entity_poly.entity_id
_entity_poly.type
_entity_poly.pdbx_seq_one_letter_code
_entity_poly.pdbx_strand_id
1 'polypeptide(L)'
;VDLARFENLEDATFNRYRDYYAIVNNCNFYLERADAEMERRGQKVFLKEYAAVSAYRAWAYLQLALLYGEIPFYTQPLLSYSEIEQVMNDPSRRKGLGEICSYFIDDLLPYVDVPFPNYGNFTYDQNSSVNSSDFFLPIRLLRGDLYLWRGSLDGNKSDFAKAAQEYRDYLLSEERFVNPEIKVAYRTVDLDDAQIVDRWNSVFVGGNTMERISLVPFAGNSQYGKLGSLQQSFRYFMGSDALQKLVDESYYCYVMYTEESESDESEYMSRFTGLAKDTLYYGTKENPQYYSYITVPGTPQYFMGDLRFNRDYQEGYGLSINKYSSLWPHVTTYRTGAVYLRLAEAINRAGYPLTAFHVLKYGLSRGNLIQYDANGEYRRLMQSGYTFYDMYDNKDNMGLHARGCGNAEMDTLHYALPAMASREDSIRKVEDMICDEMALEMAYEGNRFYDLMRFAFRRGEDFLASRVARRTSPDNPDQALYNKLRDRNNWYLPMVEN
;
A
#
# COMPACT_ATOMS: atom_id res chain seq x y z
N VAL A 1 -10.36 17.95 -11.84
CA VAL A 1 -11.57 18.25 -11.03
C VAL A 1 -12.65 17.23 -11.33
N ASP A 2 -12.96 16.96 -12.60
CA ASP A 2 -14.09 16.11 -13.02
C ASP A 2 -13.93 14.66 -12.52
N LEU A 3 -12.76 14.05 -12.69
CA LEU A 3 -12.48 12.71 -12.17
C LEU A 3 -12.73 12.62 -10.64
N ALA A 4 -12.34 13.66 -9.93
CA ALA A 4 -12.55 13.72 -8.48
C ALA A 4 -14.04 13.85 -8.10
N ARG A 5 -14.89 14.36 -8.98
CA ARG A 5 -16.34 14.47 -8.81
C ARG A 5 -17.11 13.33 -9.48
N PHE A 6 -16.41 12.40 -10.10
CA PHE A 6 -17.02 11.35 -10.91
C PHE A 6 -17.94 11.90 -12.02
N GLU A 7 -17.48 12.97 -12.69
CA GLU A 7 -18.18 13.66 -13.78
C GLU A 7 -17.37 13.53 -15.06
N ASN A 8 -18.03 13.53 -16.23
CA ASN A 8 -17.40 13.49 -17.54
C ASN A 8 -16.34 12.37 -17.69
N LEU A 9 -16.64 11.19 -17.15
CA LEU A 9 -15.69 10.08 -17.08
C LEU A 9 -15.42 9.46 -18.46
N GLU A 10 -16.33 9.66 -19.42
CA GLU A 10 -16.18 9.22 -20.81
C GLU A 10 -14.97 9.89 -21.47
N ASP A 11 -14.81 11.19 -21.25
CA ASP A 11 -13.76 12.02 -21.87
C ASP A 11 -12.48 12.08 -21.02
N ALA A 12 -12.44 11.34 -19.91
CA ALA A 12 -11.30 11.39 -19.02
C ALA A 12 -10.04 10.84 -19.69
N THR A 13 -8.97 11.61 -19.69
CA THR A 13 -7.65 11.23 -20.27
C THR A 13 -7.15 9.88 -19.75
N PHE A 14 -7.58 9.48 -18.54
CA PHE A 14 -7.22 8.21 -17.90
C PHE A 14 -8.16 7.06 -18.24
N ASN A 15 -9.24 7.30 -18.99
CA ASN A 15 -10.15 6.25 -19.42
C ASN A 15 -9.60 5.55 -20.67
N ARG A 16 -8.67 4.62 -20.46
CA ARG A 16 -7.87 3.98 -21.52
C ARG A 16 -7.91 2.46 -21.44
N TYR A 17 -9.09 1.87 -21.45
CA TYR A 17 -9.27 0.42 -21.39
C TYR A 17 -8.54 -0.33 -22.53
N ARG A 18 -8.37 0.30 -23.69
CA ARG A 18 -7.65 -0.26 -24.84
C ARG A 18 -6.19 -0.57 -24.52
N ASP A 19 -5.53 0.22 -23.66
CA ASP A 19 -4.14 -0.01 -23.28
C ASP A 19 -4.02 -1.30 -22.48
N TYR A 20 -4.96 -1.57 -21.56
CA TYR A 20 -5.00 -2.83 -20.81
C TYR A 20 -5.27 -4.01 -21.72
N TYR A 21 -6.20 -3.89 -22.68
CA TYR A 21 -6.46 -4.96 -23.65
C TYR A 21 -5.29 -5.17 -24.62
N ALA A 22 -4.49 -4.16 -24.91
CA ALA A 22 -3.24 -4.34 -25.65
C ALA A 22 -2.25 -5.20 -24.85
N ILE A 23 -2.13 -4.98 -23.53
CA ILE A 23 -1.32 -5.84 -22.65
C ILE A 23 -1.87 -7.27 -22.67
N VAL A 24 -3.17 -7.44 -22.44
CA VAL A 24 -3.84 -8.77 -22.46
C VAL A 24 -3.57 -9.51 -23.74
N ASN A 25 -3.79 -8.85 -24.89
CA ASN A 25 -3.63 -9.51 -26.19
C ASN A 25 -2.17 -9.90 -26.49
N ASN A 26 -1.23 -9.04 -26.12
CA ASN A 26 0.20 -9.37 -26.22
C ASN A 26 0.58 -10.54 -25.31
N CYS A 27 0.06 -10.59 -24.09
CA CYS A 27 0.25 -11.74 -23.21
C CYS A 27 -0.34 -13.03 -23.81
N ASN A 28 -1.56 -12.98 -24.31
CA ASN A 28 -2.20 -14.13 -24.95
C ASN A 28 -1.40 -14.62 -26.16
N PHE A 29 -0.90 -13.68 -27.00
CA PHE A 29 -0.07 -14.01 -28.15
C PHE A 29 1.23 -14.72 -27.75
N TYR A 30 1.88 -14.31 -26.67
CA TYR A 30 3.06 -14.97 -26.16
C TYR A 30 2.74 -16.36 -25.58
N LEU A 31 1.73 -16.44 -24.71
CA LEU A 31 1.37 -17.65 -23.99
C LEU A 31 0.88 -18.78 -24.92
N GLU A 32 0.25 -18.43 -26.03
CA GLU A 32 -0.17 -19.41 -27.04
C GLU A 32 1.03 -20.05 -27.79
N ARG A 33 2.13 -19.30 -27.93
CA ARG A 33 3.29 -19.71 -28.73
C ARG A 33 4.46 -20.24 -27.91
N ALA A 34 4.57 -19.80 -26.68
CA ALA A 34 5.63 -20.24 -25.78
C ALA A 34 5.26 -21.61 -25.18
N ASP A 35 6.20 -22.53 -25.22
CA ASP A 35 6.07 -23.82 -24.55
C ASP A 35 6.82 -23.76 -23.21
N ALA A 36 6.06 -23.67 -22.10
CA ALA A 36 6.61 -23.63 -20.75
C ALA A 36 7.37 -24.91 -20.37
N GLU A 37 7.06 -26.03 -21.05
CA GLU A 37 7.67 -27.33 -20.80
C GLU A 37 8.90 -27.60 -21.70
N MET A 38 9.18 -26.70 -22.64
CA MET A 38 10.31 -26.88 -23.55
C MET A 38 11.64 -26.92 -22.79
N GLU A 39 12.33 -28.04 -22.90
CA GLU A 39 13.62 -28.24 -22.24
C GLU A 39 14.80 -28.10 -23.18
N ARG A 40 15.86 -27.49 -22.72
CA ARG A 40 17.21 -27.54 -23.32
C ARG A 40 18.23 -27.79 -22.23
N ARG A 41 19.03 -28.85 -22.41
CA ARG A 41 20.07 -29.28 -21.44
C ARG A 41 19.52 -29.48 -20.02
N GLY A 42 18.30 -30.04 -19.91
CA GLY A 42 17.64 -30.26 -18.61
C GLY A 42 17.09 -29.06 -17.92
N GLN A 43 16.96 -27.93 -18.62
CA GLN A 43 16.35 -26.70 -18.09
C GLN A 43 15.17 -26.25 -18.95
N LYS A 44 14.04 -25.91 -18.31
CA LYS A 44 12.90 -25.28 -18.97
C LYS A 44 13.24 -23.86 -19.37
N VAL A 45 13.39 -23.63 -20.69
CA VAL A 45 13.97 -22.38 -21.20
C VAL A 45 13.00 -21.19 -21.25
N PHE A 46 11.69 -21.43 -21.23
CA PHE A 46 10.67 -20.37 -21.30
C PHE A 46 9.80 -20.26 -20.04
N LEU A 47 10.01 -21.13 -19.05
CA LEU A 47 9.13 -21.22 -17.89
C LEU A 47 9.06 -19.90 -17.09
N LYS A 48 10.18 -19.22 -16.91
CA LYS A 48 10.24 -17.98 -16.14
C LYS A 48 9.49 -16.85 -16.84
N GLU A 49 9.71 -16.70 -18.13
CA GLU A 49 9.02 -15.70 -18.95
C GLU A 49 7.53 -16.03 -19.07
N TYR A 50 7.19 -17.30 -19.21
CA TYR A 50 5.81 -17.76 -19.27
C TYR A 50 5.05 -17.40 -17.97
N ALA A 51 5.65 -17.67 -16.83
CA ALA A 51 5.12 -17.33 -15.52
C ALA A 51 4.94 -15.80 -15.36
N ALA A 52 5.96 -15.03 -15.75
CA ALA A 52 5.92 -13.55 -15.67
C ALA A 52 4.84 -12.97 -16.59
N VAL A 53 4.68 -13.46 -17.81
CA VAL A 53 3.64 -13.01 -18.75
C VAL A 53 2.25 -13.41 -18.27
N SER A 54 2.10 -14.61 -17.66
CA SER A 54 0.84 -15.03 -17.02
C SER A 54 0.45 -14.06 -15.88
N ALA A 55 1.43 -13.62 -15.07
CA ALA A 55 1.19 -12.63 -14.03
C ALA A 55 0.75 -11.27 -14.59
N TYR A 56 1.38 -10.79 -15.66
CA TYR A 56 0.95 -9.53 -16.31
C TYR A 56 -0.46 -9.62 -16.87
N ARG A 57 -0.82 -10.76 -17.50
CA ARG A 57 -2.18 -11.00 -17.98
C ARG A 57 -3.20 -10.93 -16.85
N ALA A 58 -2.94 -11.64 -15.77
CA ALA A 58 -3.81 -11.65 -14.59
C ALA A 58 -3.96 -10.25 -13.96
N TRP A 59 -2.85 -9.54 -13.81
CA TRP A 59 -2.86 -8.17 -13.29
C TRP A 59 -3.66 -7.22 -14.19
N ALA A 60 -3.47 -7.29 -15.50
CA ALA A 60 -4.18 -6.43 -16.44
C ALA A 60 -5.70 -6.67 -16.38
N TYR A 61 -6.14 -7.92 -16.29
CA TYR A 61 -7.55 -8.26 -16.11
C TYR A 61 -8.09 -7.82 -14.75
N LEU A 62 -7.31 -7.94 -13.68
CA LEU A 62 -7.70 -7.42 -12.37
C LEU A 62 -7.90 -5.90 -12.42
N GLN A 63 -6.97 -5.15 -13.03
CA GLN A 63 -7.12 -3.69 -13.20
C GLN A 63 -8.35 -3.34 -14.05
N LEU A 64 -8.58 -4.05 -15.16
CA LEU A 64 -9.78 -3.86 -15.98
C LEU A 64 -11.06 -4.06 -15.17
N ALA A 65 -11.16 -5.15 -14.40
CA ALA A 65 -12.35 -5.43 -13.59
C ALA A 65 -12.56 -4.39 -12.47
N LEU A 66 -11.47 -3.87 -11.89
CA LEU A 66 -11.54 -2.82 -10.86
C LEU A 66 -11.96 -1.47 -11.45
N LEU A 67 -11.51 -1.15 -12.66
CA LEU A 67 -11.80 0.11 -13.32
C LEU A 67 -13.18 0.13 -14.00
N TYR A 68 -13.59 -0.99 -14.63
CA TYR A 68 -14.73 -1.05 -15.54
C TYR A 68 -15.85 -2.00 -15.12
N GLY A 69 -15.67 -2.76 -14.02
CA GLY A 69 -16.66 -3.70 -13.52
C GLY A 69 -16.73 -4.99 -14.35
N GLU A 70 -17.84 -5.22 -15.06
CA GLU A 70 -17.97 -6.36 -15.96
C GLU A 70 -17.28 -6.08 -17.29
N ILE A 71 -16.33 -6.94 -17.66
CA ILE A 71 -15.42 -6.72 -18.78
C ILE A 71 -15.41 -7.90 -19.76
N PRO A 72 -15.19 -7.68 -21.06
CA PRO A 72 -14.91 -8.75 -22.02
C PRO A 72 -13.71 -9.60 -21.60
N PHE A 73 -13.87 -10.92 -21.60
CA PHE A 73 -12.84 -11.87 -21.18
C PHE A 73 -12.50 -12.85 -22.28
N TYR A 74 -11.20 -12.96 -22.59
CA TYR A 74 -10.67 -13.89 -23.56
C TYR A 74 -9.21 -14.23 -23.24
N THR A 75 -8.78 -15.44 -23.57
CA THR A 75 -7.44 -15.97 -23.28
C THR A 75 -6.67 -16.37 -24.54
N GLN A 76 -7.28 -16.19 -25.70
CA GLN A 76 -6.66 -16.43 -27.01
C GLN A 76 -6.25 -15.11 -27.64
N PRO A 77 -5.19 -15.05 -28.43
CA PRO A 77 -4.83 -13.83 -29.15
C PRO A 77 -5.88 -13.49 -30.19
N LEU A 78 -6.27 -12.22 -30.24
CA LEU A 78 -7.13 -11.68 -31.29
C LEU A 78 -6.23 -11.03 -32.35
N LEU A 79 -6.27 -11.55 -33.57
CA LEU A 79 -5.34 -11.20 -34.64
C LEU A 79 -5.98 -10.32 -35.72
N SER A 80 -7.30 -10.13 -35.67
CA SER A 80 -8.03 -9.29 -36.61
C SER A 80 -8.99 -8.33 -35.90
N TYR A 81 -9.31 -7.23 -36.57
CA TYR A 81 -10.29 -6.27 -36.07
C TYR A 81 -11.67 -6.93 -35.87
N SER A 82 -12.06 -7.81 -36.80
CA SER A 82 -13.34 -8.53 -36.70
C SER A 82 -13.43 -9.44 -35.45
N GLU A 83 -12.33 -10.11 -35.07
CA GLU A 83 -12.29 -10.91 -33.84
C GLU A 83 -12.40 -10.03 -32.60
N ILE A 84 -11.72 -8.87 -32.60
CA ILE A 84 -11.81 -7.90 -31.52
C ILE A 84 -13.24 -7.41 -31.37
N GLU A 85 -13.86 -6.96 -32.44
CA GLU A 85 -15.23 -6.45 -32.46
C GLU A 85 -16.22 -7.52 -31.98
N GLN A 86 -16.08 -8.77 -32.44
CA GLN A 86 -16.90 -9.88 -31.99
C GLN A 86 -16.78 -10.15 -30.48
N VAL A 87 -15.57 -10.13 -29.93
CA VAL A 87 -15.35 -10.38 -28.50
C VAL A 87 -15.84 -9.21 -27.66
N MET A 88 -15.56 -7.98 -28.07
CA MET A 88 -15.93 -6.77 -27.32
C MET A 88 -17.45 -6.58 -27.24
N ASN A 89 -18.19 -6.98 -28.28
CA ASN A 89 -19.63 -6.82 -28.38
C ASN A 89 -20.43 -8.06 -27.91
N ASP A 90 -19.78 -9.16 -27.51
CA ASP A 90 -20.45 -10.36 -27.04
C ASP A 90 -20.73 -10.30 -25.52
N PRO A 91 -21.98 -10.10 -25.09
CA PRO A 91 -22.32 -10.03 -23.66
C PRO A 91 -22.01 -11.34 -22.91
N SER A 92 -22.03 -12.50 -23.60
CA SER A 92 -21.76 -13.81 -22.99
C SER A 92 -20.32 -13.98 -22.57
N ARG A 93 -19.41 -13.17 -23.07
CA ARG A 93 -17.98 -13.16 -22.75
C ARG A 93 -17.62 -12.21 -21.61
N ARG A 94 -18.60 -11.46 -21.08
CA ARG A 94 -18.32 -10.57 -19.95
C ARG A 94 -18.15 -11.35 -18.66
N LYS A 95 -17.16 -10.93 -17.87
CA LYS A 95 -16.88 -11.46 -16.54
C LYS A 95 -16.74 -10.35 -15.53
N GLY A 96 -17.34 -10.56 -14.37
CA GLY A 96 -17.17 -9.68 -13.22
C GLY A 96 -15.91 -10.01 -12.41
N LEU A 97 -15.60 -9.14 -11.44
CA LEU A 97 -14.40 -9.23 -10.59
C LEU A 97 -14.26 -10.61 -9.92
N GLY A 98 -15.33 -11.20 -9.40
CA GLY A 98 -15.28 -12.50 -8.73
C GLY A 98 -14.88 -13.64 -9.65
N GLU A 99 -15.37 -13.64 -10.89
CA GLU A 99 -15.03 -14.66 -11.91
C GLU A 99 -13.59 -14.47 -12.39
N ILE A 100 -13.15 -13.24 -12.60
CA ILE A 100 -11.76 -12.89 -12.94
C ILE A 100 -10.81 -13.39 -11.85
N CYS A 101 -11.11 -13.09 -10.59
CA CYS A 101 -10.31 -13.56 -9.46
C CYS A 101 -10.25 -15.10 -9.43
N SER A 102 -11.38 -15.77 -9.58
CA SER A 102 -11.44 -17.24 -9.55
C SER A 102 -10.62 -17.87 -10.65
N TYR A 103 -10.74 -17.35 -11.88
CA TYR A 103 -9.96 -17.86 -13.01
C TYR A 103 -8.45 -17.74 -12.77
N PHE A 104 -7.96 -16.57 -12.38
CA PHE A 104 -6.52 -16.33 -12.24
C PHE A 104 -5.90 -16.90 -10.97
N ILE A 105 -6.68 -17.14 -9.92
CA ILE A 105 -6.21 -17.92 -8.75
C ILE A 105 -5.74 -19.30 -9.18
N ASP A 106 -6.48 -19.96 -10.06
CA ASP A 106 -6.16 -21.29 -10.56
C ASP A 106 -5.11 -21.26 -11.67
N ASP A 107 -5.23 -20.32 -12.62
CA ASP A 107 -4.31 -20.13 -13.74
C ASP A 107 -2.86 -19.87 -13.30
N LEU A 108 -2.68 -19.12 -12.21
CA LEU A 108 -1.36 -18.79 -11.67
C LEU A 108 -0.77 -19.83 -10.71
N LEU A 109 -1.57 -20.79 -10.24
CA LEU A 109 -1.13 -21.76 -9.23
C LEU A 109 0.13 -22.54 -9.63
N PRO A 110 0.29 -23.02 -10.87
CA PRO A 110 1.48 -23.77 -11.28
C PRO A 110 2.78 -22.98 -11.24
N TYR A 111 2.69 -21.65 -11.15
CA TYR A 111 3.82 -20.74 -11.33
C TYR A 111 4.25 -20.00 -10.05
N VAL A 112 3.62 -20.28 -8.89
CA VAL A 112 3.84 -19.53 -7.64
C VAL A 112 5.28 -19.57 -7.14
N ASP A 113 6.01 -20.64 -7.41
CA ASP A 113 7.40 -20.84 -6.98
C ASP A 113 8.42 -20.70 -8.13
N VAL A 114 7.97 -20.25 -9.29
CA VAL A 114 8.86 -20.01 -10.43
C VAL A 114 9.61 -18.69 -10.20
N PRO A 115 10.96 -18.72 -10.19
CA PRO A 115 11.73 -17.52 -9.99
C PRO A 115 11.58 -16.54 -11.16
N PHE A 116 11.72 -15.26 -10.90
CA PHE A 116 11.66 -14.24 -11.95
C PHE A 116 12.75 -14.40 -13.02
N PRO A 117 12.46 -14.00 -14.26
CA PRO A 117 13.50 -13.75 -15.23
C PRO A 117 14.48 -12.69 -14.69
N ASN A 118 15.76 -12.85 -14.96
CA ASN A 118 16.77 -11.87 -14.57
C ASN A 118 17.75 -11.67 -15.73
N TYR A 119 17.74 -10.46 -16.27
CA TYR A 119 18.57 -10.05 -17.41
C TYR A 119 19.70 -9.09 -16.97
N GLY A 120 19.99 -9.03 -15.67
CA GLY A 120 20.99 -8.14 -15.09
C GLY A 120 20.42 -6.77 -14.71
N ASN A 121 21.31 -5.84 -14.48
CA ASN A 121 20.96 -4.50 -14.01
C ASN A 121 20.81 -3.53 -15.18
N PHE A 122 19.78 -2.69 -15.08
CA PHE A 122 19.57 -1.54 -15.96
C PHE A 122 20.01 -0.27 -15.23
N THR A 123 20.87 0.49 -15.87
CA THR A 123 21.38 1.76 -15.33
C THR A 123 20.66 2.90 -16.04
N TYR A 124 20.02 3.78 -15.26
CA TYR A 124 19.30 4.95 -15.79
C TYR A 124 20.18 6.19 -15.88
N ASP A 125 21.09 6.33 -14.94
CA ASP A 125 22.11 7.36 -14.87
C ASP A 125 23.36 6.81 -14.17
N GLN A 126 24.37 7.68 -13.94
CA GLN A 126 25.65 7.24 -13.35
C GLN A 126 25.54 6.65 -11.94
N ASN A 127 24.41 6.89 -11.23
CA ASN A 127 24.24 6.53 -9.82
C ASN A 127 23.01 5.64 -9.54
N SER A 128 22.16 5.38 -10.55
CA SER A 128 20.90 4.66 -10.35
C SER A 128 20.82 3.41 -11.20
N SER A 129 20.80 2.27 -10.54
CA SER A 129 20.68 0.95 -11.15
C SER A 129 19.52 0.17 -10.55
N VAL A 130 18.75 -0.51 -11.39
CA VAL A 130 17.63 -1.37 -11.00
C VAL A 130 17.82 -2.74 -11.61
N ASN A 131 17.64 -3.79 -10.82
CA ASN A 131 17.67 -5.15 -11.34
C ASN A 131 16.42 -5.43 -12.17
N SER A 132 16.56 -6.14 -13.28
CA SER A 132 15.43 -6.47 -14.16
C SER A 132 14.39 -7.38 -13.50
N SER A 133 14.74 -8.14 -12.46
CA SER A 133 13.78 -8.89 -11.66
C SER A 133 12.73 -8.02 -10.99
N ASP A 134 13.08 -6.77 -10.67
CA ASP A 134 12.16 -5.81 -10.03
C ASP A 134 11.05 -5.32 -10.99
N PHE A 135 11.15 -5.62 -12.28
CA PHE A 135 10.09 -5.27 -13.24
C PHE A 135 8.92 -6.26 -13.20
N PHE A 136 9.10 -7.44 -12.65
CA PHE A 136 8.10 -8.49 -12.67
C PHE A 136 7.19 -8.47 -11.42
N LEU A 137 5.94 -8.93 -11.62
CA LEU A 137 4.94 -8.98 -10.57
C LEU A 137 5.04 -10.30 -9.80
N PRO A 138 5.20 -10.28 -8.46
CA PRO A 138 5.22 -11.50 -7.67
C PRO A 138 3.89 -12.24 -7.72
N ILE A 139 3.89 -13.46 -8.22
CA ILE A 139 2.67 -14.27 -8.41
C ILE A 139 1.97 -14.51 -7.07
N ARG A 140 2.72 -14.80 -5.99
CA ARG A 140 2.14 -14.97 -4.65
C ARG A 140 1.40 -13.73 -4.19
N LEU A 141 1.97 -12.53 -4.38
CA LEU A 141 1.31 -11.28 -3.99
C LEU A 141 0.06 -11.03 -4.84
N LEU A 142 0.14 -11.27 -6.14
CA LEU A 142 -1.01 -11.13 -7.03
C LEU A 142 -2.12 -12.12 -6.67
N ARG A 143 -1.79 -13.39 -6.37
CA ARG A 143 -2.78 -14.36 -5.90
C ARG A 143 -3.37 -13.96 -4.54
N GLY A 144 -2.55 -13.41 -3.65
CA GLY A 144 -3.02 -12.82 -2.40
C GLY A 144 -4.06 -11.73 -2.64
N ASP A 145 -3.81 -10.83 -3.59
CA ASP A 145 -4.75 -9.78 -3.98
C ASP A 145 -6.05 -10.38 -4.56
N LEU A 146 -5.95 -11.36 -5.45
CA LEU A 146 -7.12 -12.02 -6.04
C LEU A 146 -7.99 -12.71 -4.97
N TYR A 147 -7.37 -13.42 -4.00
CA TYR A 147 -8.10 -13.98 -2.87
C TYR A 147 -8.74 -12.91 -1.98
N LEU A 148 -8.00 -11.84 -1.69
CA LEU A 148 -8.50 -10.72 -0.87
C LEU A 148 -9.70 -10.04 -1.51
N TRP A 149 -9.67 -9.82 -2.83
CA TRP A 149 -10.80 -9.26 -3.59
C TRP A 149 -11.98 -10.21 -3.62
N ARG A 150 -11.77 -11.49 -3.95
CA ARG A 150 -12.86 -12.47 -4.01
C ARG A 150 -13.54 -12.63 -2.65
N GLY A 151 -12.75 -12.81 -1.59
CA GLY A 151 -13.26 -12.89 -0.23
C GLY A 151 -14.01 -11.64 0.21
N SER A 152 -13.68 -10.48 -0.34
CA SER A 152 -14.39 -9.22 -0.04
C SER A 152 -15.77 -9.15 -0.71
N LEU A 153 -15.97 -9.82 -1.83
CA LEU A 153 -17.25 -9.84 -2.54
C LEU A 153 -18.29 -10.73 -1.85
N ASP A 154 -17.89 -11.88 -1.32
CA ASP A 154 -18.78 -12.91 -0.78
C ASP A 154 -18.64 -13.14 0.75
N GLY A 155 -17.70 -12.46 1.40
CA GLY A 155 -17.43 -12.61 2.84
C GLY A 155 -16.72 -13.91 3.21
N ASN A 156 -16.08 -14.58 2.27
CA ASN A 156 -15.48 -15.91 2.46
C ASN A 156 -14.21 -15.86 3.32
N LYS A 157 -14.32 -16.31 4.57
CA LYS A 157 -13.18 -16.35 5.51
C LYS A 157 -12.01 -17.21 5.03
N SER A 158 -12.28 -18.27 4.26
CA SER A 158 -11.22 -19.12 3.69
C SER A 158 -10.37 -18.36 2.67
N ASP A 159 -10.98 -17.49 1.86
CA ASP A 159 -10.24 -16.68 0.91
C ASP A 159 -9.36 -15.64 1.61
N PHE A 160 -9.85 -15.01 2.68
CA PHE A 160 -9.02 -14.14 3.50
C PHE A 160 -7.83 -14.86 4.14
N ALA A 161 -8.05 -16.08 4.64
CA ALA A 161 -6.96 -16.87 5.20
C ALA A 161 -5.93 -17.28 4.14
N LYS A 162 -6.38 -17.62 2.92
CA LYS A 162 -5.50 -17.92 1.78
C LYS A 162 -4.74 -16.68 1.32
N ALA A 163 -5.40 -15.51 1.27
CA ALA A 163 -4.73 -14.24 0.98
C ALA A 163 -3.60 -13.96 1.99
N ALA A 164 -3.90 -14.10 3.29
CA ALA A 164 -2.91 -13.92 4.34
C ALA A 164 -1.74 -14.89 4.20
N GLN A 165 -2.00 -16.16 3.85
CA GLN A 165 -0.96 -17.16 3.63
C GLN A 165 -0.07 -16.83 2.43
N GLU A 166 -0.62 -16.41 1.29
CA GLU A 166 0.15 -16.02 0.11
C GLU A 166 1.05 -14.80 0.40
N TYR A 167 0.53 -13.77 1.08
CA TYR A 167 1.34 -12.62 1.47
C TYR A 167 2.47 -13.01 2.43
N ARG A 168 2.15 -13.80 3.47
CA ARG A 168 3.13 -14.27 4.44
C ARG A 168 4.22 -15.10 3.77
N ASP A 169 3.88 -16.05 2.92
CA ASP A 169 4.83 -16.93 2.26
C ASP A 169 5.79 -16.15 1.37
N TYR A 170 5.30 -15.13 0.67
CA TYR A 170 6.14 -14.22 -0.09
C TYR A 170 7.08 -13.43 0.82
N LEU A 171 6.54 -12.80 1.87
CA LEU A 171 7.34 -11.98 2.78
C LEU A 171 8.47 -12.78 3.42
N LEU A 172 8.21 -14.02 3.81
CA LEU A 172 9.24 -14.90 4.38
C LEU A 172 10.27 -15.36 3.36
N SER A 173 9.84 -15.81 2.17
CA SER A 173 10.77 -16.31 1.15
C SER A 173 11.74 -15.23 0.66
N GLU A 174 11.31 -13.99 0.67
CA GLU A 174 12.10 -12.83 0.22
C GLU A 174 12.70 -12.03 1.40
N GLU A 175 12.63 -12.56 2.61
CA GLU A 175 13.15 -11.94 3.83
C GLU A 175 12.68 -10.47 4.01
N ARG A 176 11.40 -10.18 3.70
CA ARG A 176 10.82 -8.83 3.75
C ARG A 176 10.17 -8.54 5.10
N PHE A 177 10.60 -7.49 5.75
CA PHE A 177 10.06 -7.04 7.05
C PHE A 177 9.89 -5.52 7.06
N VAL A 178 9.07 -5.02 8.00
CA VAL A 178 8.91 -3.58 8.23
C VAL A 178 10.13 -3.08 8.98
N ASN A 179 11.07 -2.51 8.23
CA ASN A 179 12.38 -2.10 8.77
C ASN A 179 12.22 -0.94 9.76
N PRO A 180 12.67 -1.08 11.03
CA PRO A 180 12.62 -0.03 12.05
C PRO A 180 13.40 1.24 11.71
N GLU A 181 14.35 1.15 10.79
CA GLU A 181 15.11 2.33 10.34
C GLU A 181 14.31 3.21 9.38
N ILE A 182 13.28 2.66 8.71
CA ILE A 182 12.46 3.38 7.74
C ILE A 182 11.27 4.00 8.47
N LYS A 183 11.50 5.08 9.18
CA LYS A 183 10.49 5.85 9.89
C LYS A 183 10.85 7.32 9.95
N VAL A 184 9.87 8.14 10.26
CA VAL A 184 10.09 9.52 10.69
C VAL A 184 10.09 9.55 12.20
N ALA A 185 11.13 10.07 12.80
CA ALA A 185 11.29 10.12 14.24
C ALA A 185 11.73 11.52 14.69
N TYR A 186 11.14 11.99 15.75
CA TYR A 186 11.60 13.17 16.44
C TYR A 186 12.73 12.80 17.39
N ARG A 187 13.85 13.49 17.27
CA ARG A 187 15.05 13.23 18.06
C ARG A 187 15.74 14.54 18.42
N THR A 188 16.10 14.71 19.67
CA THR A 188 17.07 15.72 20.07
C THR A 188 18.41 15.07 20.36
N VAL A 189 19.46 15.59 19.77
CA VAL A 189 20.84 15.15 20.05
C VAL A 189 21.43 16.01 21.17
N ASP A 190 20.97 17.26 21.26
CA ASP A 190 21.34 18.21 22.29
C ASP A 190 20.08 18.99 22.72
N LEU A 191 20.11 19.58 23.91
CA LEU A 191 18.96 20.33 24.48
C LEU A 191 18.47 21.49 23.61
N ASP A 192 19.33 21.98 22.72
CA ASP A 192 19.05 23.11 21.85
C ASP A 192 18.79 22.71 20.38
N ASP A 193 18.95 21.44 19.99
CA ASP A 193 18.83 20.99 18.60
C ASP A 193 17.79 19.86 18.46
N ALA A 194 16.59 20.25 18.06
CA ALA A 194 15.53 19.32 17.75
C ALA A 194 15.59 18.91 16.27
N GLN A 195 15.78 17.63 16.01
CA GLN A 195 15.85 17.10 14.67
C GLN A 195 14.70 16.14 14.39
N ILE A 196 14.10 16.28 13.21
CA ILE A 196 13.27 15.24 12.63
C ILE A 196 14.16 14.40 11.69
N VAL A 197 14.32 13.15 12.04
CA VAL A 197 15.05 12.21 11.20
C VAL A 197 14.04 11.54 10.28
N ASP A 198 14.00 11.99 9.03
CA ASP A 198 13.13 11.43 8.01
C ASP A 198 13.90 10.43 7.15
N ARG A 199 13.72 9.14 7.44
CA ARG A 199 14.18 8.04 6.58
C ARG A 199 13.06 7.46 5.72
N TRP A 200 11.82 7.90 5.93
CA TRP A 200 10.66 7.49 5.16
C TRP A 200 10.81 7.81 3.67
N ASN A 201 11.36 8.97 3.34
CA ASN A 201 11.60 9.37 1.95
C ASN A 201 12.53 8.40 1.20
N SER A 202 13.42 7.68 1.90
CA SER A 202 14.32 6.71 1.29
C SER A 202 13.59 5.55 0.58
N VAL A 203 12.35 5.28 0.96
CA VAL A 203 11.48 4.29 0.29
C VAL A 203 11.23 4.66 -1.16
N PHE A 204 11.08 5.95 -1.45
CA PHE A 204 10.68 6.46 -2.77
C PHE A 204 11.83 7.10 -3.54
N VAL A 205 12.90 7.51 -2.87
CA VAL A 205 13.99 8.36 -3.39
C VAL A 205 15.32 7.61 -3.49
N GLY A 206 15.43 6.39 -3.08
CA GLY A 206 16.69 5.68 -3.10
C GLY A 206 16.63 4.25 -3.57
N GLY A 207 17.77 3.63 -3.65
CA GLY A 207 17.92 2.22 -3.92
C GLY A 207 17.53 1.33 -2.75
N ASN A 208 16.52 1.70 -1.94
CA ASN A 208 16.08 0.87 -0.83
C ASN A 208 15.37 -0.36 -1.34
N THR A 209 16.15 -1.43 -1.50
CA THR A 209 15.68 -2.70 -2.01
C THR A 209 14.80 -3.47 -1.04
N MET A 210 14.84 -3.17 0.27
CA MET A 210 14.03 -3.87 1.28
C MET A 210 12.56 -3.50 1.20
N GLU A 211 12.24 -2.26 0.87
CA GLU A 211 10.85 -1.81 0.75
C GLU A 211 10.29 -2.03 -0.65
N ARG A 212 11.08 -1.74 -1.69
CA ARG A 212 10.66 -1.92 -3.08
C ARG A 212 10.64 -3.39 -3.47
N ILE A 213 9.51 -3.85 -3.97
CA ILE A 213 9.31 -5.23 -4.43
C ILE A 213 9.26 -5.28 -5.95
N SER A 214 8.37 -4.49 -6.55
CA SER A 214 8.29 -4.39 -8.00
C SER A 214 7.94 -2.98 -8.47
N LEU A 215 8.31 -2.66 -9.69
CA LEU A 215 8.19 -1.31 -10.23
C LEU A 215 7.93 -1.31 -11.74
N VAL A 216 7.35 -0.22 -12.21
CA VAL A 216 7.28 0.12 -13.64
C VAL A 216 8.32 1.19 -13.93
N PRO A 217 9.33 0.89 -14.76
CA PRO A 217 10.37 1.86 -15.09
C PRO A 217 9.82 2.90 -16.07
N PHE A 218 10.22 4.15 -15.85
CA PHE A 218 10.11 5.19 -16.86
C PHE A 218 11.48 5.39 -17.50
N ALA A 219 11.61 5.14 -18.77
CA ALA A 219 12.85 5.45 -19.45
C ALA A 219 13.11 6.96 -19.42
N GLY A 220 14.26 7.37 -18.96
CA GLY A 220 14.67 8.77 -18.87
C GLY A 220 14.92 9.46 -20.21
N ASN A 221 14.49 8.83 -21.33
CA ASN A 221 14.55 9.43 -22.64
C ASN A 221 13.15 9.81 -23.15
N SER A 222 13.09 10.85 -23.94
CA SER A 222 11.87 11.43 -24.53
C SER A 222 11.07 10.47 -25.43
N GLN A 223 11.58 9.27 -25.70
CA GLN A 223 10.93 8.29 -26.59
C GLN A 223 9.93 7.39 -25.84
N TYR A 224 10.10 7.16 -24.53
CA TYR A 224 9.32 6.15 -23.81
C TYR A 224 8.46 6.69 -22.66
N GLY A 225 8.46 7.96 -22.42
CA GLY A 225 7.57 8.56 -21.42
C GLY A 225 8.05 9.92 -20.91
N LYS A 226 7.12 10.81 -20.73
CA LYS A 226 7.38 12.11 -20.10
C LYS A 226 7.21 11.95 -18.60
N LEU A 227 8.27 11.63 -17.90
CA LEU A 227 8.34 11.72 -16.43
C LEU A 227 7.77 13.03 -15.88
N GLY A 228 7.96 14.12 -16.63
CA GLY A 228 7.51 15.45 -16.27
C GLY A 228 6.01 15.59 -16.01
N SER A 229 5.15 14.74 -16.58
CA SER A 229 3.71 14.86 -16.37
C SER A 229 3.27 14.30 -15.01
N LEU A 230 3.83 13.16 -14.55
CA LEU A 230 3.46 12.58 -13.27
C LEU A 230 4.03 13.41 -12.09
N GLN A 231 5.30 13.79 -12.16
CA GLN A 231 5.92 14.68 -11.15
C GLN A 231 5.26 16.05 -11.09
N GLN A 232 4.93 16.63 -12.25
CA GLN A 232 4.19 17.89 -12.29
C GLN A 232 2.81 17.74 -11.68
N SER A 233 2.14 16.60 -11.91
CA SER A 233 0.83 16.33 -11.30
C SER A 233 0.93 16.26 -9.78
N PHE A 234 1.95 15.60 -9.22
CA PHE A 234 2.14 15.52 -7.76
C PHE A 234 2.41 16.87 -7.09
N ARG A 235 2.96 17.85 -7.80
CA ARG A 235 3.09 19.23 -7.29
C ARG A 235 1.76 19.95 -7.12
N TYR A 236 0.72 19.52 -7.83
CA TYR A 236 -0.61 20.13 -7.77
C TYR A 236 -1.62 19.32 -6.93
N PHE A 237 -1.26 18.09 -6.52
CA PHE A 237 -2.10 17.31 -5.63
C PHE A 237 -1.78 17.66 -4.18
N MET A 238 -2.79 18.15 -3.48
CA MET A 238 -2.74 18.35 -2.03
C MET A 238 -3.53 17.26 -1.33
N GLY A 239 -3.16 16.97 -0.08
CA GLY A 239 -3.96 16.10 0.77
C GLY A 239 -5.37 16.66 0.93
N SER A 240 -6.35 15.77 0.93
CA SER A 240 -7.73 16.17 1.22
C SER A 240 -7.87 16.64 2.69
N ASP A 241 -8.88 17.45 2.99
CA ASP A 241 -9.16 17.89 4.36
C ASP A 241 -9.39 16.70 5.31
N ALA A 242 -9.98 15.62 4.79
CA ALA A 242 -10.14 14.38 5.56
C ALA A 242 -8.79 13.71 5.89
N LEU A 243 -7.85 13.69 4.96
CA LEU A 243 -6.49 13.21 5.21
C LEU A 243 -5.76 14.13 6.18
N GLN A 244 -5.87 15.45 6.01
CA GLN A 244 -5.29 16.42 6.91
C GLN A 244 -5.80 16.24 8.34
N LYS A 245 -7.12 16.06 8.53
CA LYS A 245 -7.71 15.78 9.84
C LYS A 245 -7.14 14.50 10.46
N LEU A 246 -6.99 13.43 9.67
CA LEU A 246 -6.42 12.17 10.14
C LEU A 246 -4.96 12.34 10.58
N VAL A 247 -4.17 13.09 9.83
CA VAL A 247 -2.78 13.44 10.19
C VAL A 247 -2.74 14.24 11.48
N ASP A 248 -3.59 15.27 11.62
CA ASP A 248 -3.63 16.14 12.80
C ASP A 248 -4.09 15.44 14.07
N GLU A 249 -4.90 14.39 13.94
CA GLU A 249 -5.39 13.59 15.05
C GLU A 249 -4.40 12.52 15.51
N SER A 250 -3.35 12.24 14.73
CA SER A 250 -2.31 11.27 15.06
C SER A 250 -1.33 11.80 16.10
N TYR A 251 -0.91 10.93 17.00
CA TYR A 251 0.13 11.21 17.99
C TYR A 251 1.47 10.71 17.52
N TYR A 252 2.54 11.41 17.86
CA TYR A 252 3.91 10.96 17.62
C TYR A 252 4.69 10.89 18.92
N CYS A 253 5.69 10.02 18.96
CA CYS A 253 6.61 9.87 20.07
C CYS A 253 7.83 10.76 19.85
N TYR A 254 8.18 11.54 20.88
CA TYR A 254 9.44 12.25 20.91
C TYR A 254 10.40 11.61 21.93
N VAL A 255 11.68 11.64 21.57
CA VAL A 255 12.78 11.16 22.44
C VAL A 255 13.79 12.28 22.56
N MET A 256 14.11 12.67 23.79
CA MET A 256 15.13 13.66 24.10
C MET A 256 16.34 12.93 24.69
N TYR A 257 17.49 13.18 24.10
CA TYR A 257 18.77 12.66 24.56
C TYR A 257 19.59 13.80 25.18
N THR A 258 20.41 13.48 26.17
CA THR A 258 21.43 14.38 26.66
C THR A 258 22.78 13.67 26.57
N GLU A 259 23.82 14.43 26.21
CA GLU A 259 25.19 13.98 26.38
C GLU A 259 25.53 13.94 27.89
N GLU A 260 25.96 12.79 28.39
CA GLU A 260 26.74 12.72 29.63
C GLU A 260 28.19 12.56 29.22
N SER A 261 28.97 13.65 29.29
CA SER A 261 30.39 13.58 29.12
C SER A 261 31.07 13.22 30.43
N GLU A 262 31.41 11.97 30.62
CA GLU A 262 32.40 11.57 31.60
C GLU A 262 33.30 10.41 31.11
N SER A 263 33.63 10.34 29.90
CA SER A 263 34.77 9.57 29.34
C SER A 263 34.64 9.46 27.84
N ASP A 264 35.73 9.23 27.12
CA ASP A 264 35.92 9.22 25.67
C ASP A 264 34.97 8.34 24.81
N GLU A 265 33.88 7.85 25.35
CA GLU A 265 32.79 7.22 24.63
C GLU A 265 31.49 7.99 24.96
N SER A 266 31.00 8.77 24.03
CA SER A 266 29.72 9.47 24.15
C SER A 266 28.56 8.49 24.22
N GLU A 267 28.12 8.13 25.41
CA GLU A 267 26.87 7.41 25.63
C GLU A 267 25.71 8.41 25.62
N TYR A 268 24.86 8.33 24.58
CA TYR A 268 23.62 9.08 24.54
C TYR A 268 22.57 8.40 25.42
N MET A 269 22.19 9.02 26.52
CA MET A 269 21.13 8.51 27.37
C MET A 269 19.80 9.19 27.07
N SER A 270 18.77 8.38 26.82
CA SER A 270 17.39 8.87 26.74
C SER A 270 16.92 9.35 28.11
N ARG A 271 16.75 10.67 28.29
CA ARG A 271 16.27 11.24 29.56
C ARG A 271 14.77 11.47 29.61
N PHE A 272 14.13 11.62 28.48
CA PHE A 272 12.75 11.99 28.40
C PHE A 272 12.10 11.47 27.13
N THR A 273 10.99 10.75 27.30
CA THR A 273 10.15 10.29 26.18
C THR A 273 8.71 10.64 26.46
N GLY A 274 7.94 10.98 25.44
CA GLY A 274 6.54 11.31 25.59
C GLY A 274 5.78 11.28 24.27
N LEU A 275 4.51 11.59 24.36
CA LEU A 275 3.63 11.70 23.18
C LEU A 275 3.22 13.14 22.98
N ALA A 276 3.20 13.56 21.74
CA ALA A 276 2.71 14.86 21.31
C ALA A 276 1.82 14.71 20.08
N LYS A 277 1.01 15.72 19.83
CA LYS A 277 0.11 15.78 18.69
C LYS A 277 0.34 17.02 17.86
N ASP A 278 0.42 18.16 18.53
CA ASP A 278 0.44 19.50 17.95
C ASP A 278 1.62 20.36 18.46
N THR A 279 2.51 19.77 19.25
CA THR A 279 3.58 20.47 19.92
C THR A 279 4.86 19.69 19.83
N LEU A 280 5.95 20.34 19.42
CA LEU A 280 7.30 19.80 19.51
C LEU A 280 7.96 20.29 20.79
N TYR A 281 8.44 19.33 21.57
CA TYR A 281 9.11 19.60 22.84
C TYR A 281 10.62 19.68 22.66
N TYR A 282 11.22 20.63 23.34
CA TYR A 282 12.66 20.69 23.53
C TYR A 282 12.95 21.14 24.95
N GLY A 283 14.17 21.00 25.42
CA GLY A 283 14.52 21.30 26.80
C GLY A 283 14.59 20.07 27.69
N THR A 284 14.65 20.25 29.01
CA THR A 284 14.74 19.15 29.98
C THR A 284 13.36 18.79 30.53
N LYS A 285 13.26 17.62 31.20
CA LYS A 285 12.05 17.22 31.91
C LYS A 285 11.67 18.21 33.02
N GLU A 286 12.66 18.82 33.65
CA GLU A 286 12.50 19.82 34.72
C GLU A 286 12.15 21.21 34.17
N ASN A 287 12.57 21.52 32.94
CA ASN A 287 12.30 22.75 32.24
C ASN A 287 11.92 22.52 30.79
N PRO A 288 10.76 21.88 30.53
CA PRO A 288 10.31 21.61 29.18
C PRO A 288 9.99 22.95 28.47
N GLN A 289 10.54 23.09 27.29
CA GLN A 289 10.17 24.13 26.36
C GLN A 289 9.46 23.47 25.16
N TYR A 290 8.58 24.18 24.51
CA TYR A 290 7.83 23.64 23.38
C TYR A 290 7.68 24.67 22.30
N TYR A 291 7.83 24.18 21.07
CA TYR A 291 7.41 24.90 19.89
C TYR A 291 6.09 24.29 19.40
N SER A 292 5.14 25.14 19.09
CA SER A 292 3.95 24.69 18.35
C SER A 292 4.27 24.37 16.87
N TYR A 293 5.52 24.66 16.43
CA TYR A 293 6.01 24.37 15.08
C TYR A 293 7.53 24.45 15.04
N ILE A 294 8.15 23.68 14.16
CA ILE A 294 9.57 23.81 13.85
C ILE A 294 9.72 24.71 12.63
N THR A 295 10.55 25.75 12.74
CA THR A 295 11.11 26.47 11.62
C THR A 295 12.47 25.89 11.28
N VAL A 296 12.60 25.22 10.15
CA VAL A 296 13.91 24.93 9.58
C VAL A 296 14.42 26.24 8.96
N PRO A 297 15.67 26.65 9.23
CA PRO A 297 16.21 27.87 8.63
C PRO A 297 16.08 27.85 7.11
N GLY A 298 15.32 28.79 6.56
CA GLY A 298 15.12 28.98 5.12
C GLY A 298 13.81 28.42 4.55
N THR A 299 13.06 27.56 5.27
CA THR A 299 11.73 27.09 4.90
C THR A 299 10.90 26.83 6.14
N PRO A 300 9.77 27.52 6.35
CA PRO A 300 8.87 27.19 7.44
C PRO A 300 8.21 25.82 7.13
N GLN A 301 8.65 24.78 7.80
CA GLN A 301 8.00 23.48 7.79
C GLN A 301 7.43 23.21 9.17
N TYR A 302 6.15 22.87 9.21
CA TYR A 302 5.46 22.55 10.44
C TYR A 302 5.16 21.06 10.46
N PHE A 303 5.64 20.38 11.50
CA PHE A 303 5.37 18.98 11.72
C PHE A 303 4.37 18.86 12.87
N MET A 304 3.21 18.35 12.60
CA MET A 304 2.19 18.04 13.59
C MET A 304 1.49 16.76 13.21
N GLY A 305 1.13 15.94 14.21
CA GLY A 305 0.46 14.69 14.00
C GLY A 305 1.36 13.63 13.37
N ASP A 306 0.91 13.01 12.31
CA ASP A 306 1.70 12.00 11.61
C ASP A 306 2.89 12.62 10.87
N LEU A 307 4.10 12.23 11.26
CA LEU A 307 5.34 12.82 10.79
C LEU A 307 5.73 12.43 9.35
N ARG A 308 5.01 11.51 8.71
CA ARG A 308 5.20 11.19 7.28
C ARG A 308 4.81 12.33 6.36
N PHE A 309 4.09 13.34 6.88
CA PHE A 309 3.54 14.45 6.12
C PHE A 309 4.20 15.78 6.50
N ASN A 310 4.51 16.56 5.48
CA ASN A 310 5.00 17.92 5.65
C ASN A 310 3.85 18.90 5.49
N ARG A 311 3.83 19.94 6.32
CA ARG A 311 2.94 21.08 6.15
C ARG A 311 3.75 22.26 5.64
N ASP A 312 3.35 22.77 4.49
CA ASP A 312 3.85 24.05 4.01
C ASP A 312 2.79 25.12 4.28
N TYR A 313 3.15 26.07 5.15
CA TYR A 313 2.25 27.17 5.55
C TYR A 313 2.46 28.45 4.73
N GLN A 314 3.24 28.40 3.68
CA GLN A 314 3.30 29.55 2.77
C GLN A 314 2.01 29.62 1.94
N GLU A 315 1.17 30.60 2.30
CA GLU A 315 0.01 31.06 1.51
C GLU A 315 -0.96 29.97 1.01
N GLY A 316 -1.54 29.20 1.94
CA GLY A 316 -2.67 28.32 1.60
C GLY A 316 -2.31 26.98 0.98
N TYR A 317 -1.05 26.56 1.03
CA TYR A 317 -0.65 25.22 0.64
C TYR A 317 -1.00 24.21 1.75
N GLY A 318 -1.72 23.16 1.35
CA GLY A 318 -2.12 22.10 2.25
C GLY A 318 -1.01 21.09 2.54
N LEU A 319 -1.43 19.97 3.11
CA LEU A 319 -0.57 18.84 3.44
C LEU A 319 0.17 18.31 2.20
N SER A 320 1.49 18.19 2.28
CA SER A 320 2.33 17.63 1.23
C SER A 320 3.08 16.39 1.71
N ILE A 321 3.48 15.57 0.78
CA ILE A 321 4.29 14.37 1.02
C ILE A 321 5.37 14.24 -0.05
N ASN A 322 6.59 13.95 0.35
CA ASN A 322 7.75 13.91 -0.55
C ASN A 322 7.96 12.52 -1.20
N LYS A 323 6.89 11.83 -1.57
CA LYS A 323 7.04 10.48 -2.14
C LYS A 323 7.66 10.44 -3.54
N TYR A 324 7.40 11.45 -4.35
CA TYR A 324 7.84 11.49 -5.75
C TYR A 324 8.48 12.84 -6.10
N SER A 325 9.12 13.46 -5.10
CA SER A 325 9.70 14.82 -5.23
C SER A 325 10.94 14.89 -6.10
N SER A 326 11.61 13.77 -6.32
CA SER A 326 12.82 13.71 -7.16
C SER A 326 12.57 13.03 -8.50
N LEU A 327 13.50 13.22 -9.45
CA LEU A 327 13.47 12.67 -10.80
C LEU A 327 13.65 11.14 -10.83
N TRP A 328 12.77 10.40 -10.14
CA TRP A 328 12.84 8.95 -10.13
C TRP A 328 12.28 8.35 -11.41
N PRO A 329 13.01 7.43 -12.01
CA PRO A 329 12.64 6.84 -13.28
C PRO A 329 11.65 5.67 -13.15
N HIS A 330 10.88 5.58 -12.07
CA HIS A 330 9.95 4.45 -11.87
C HIS A 330 8.78 4.78 -10.93
N VAL A 331 7.69 4.00 -11.06
CA VAL A 331 6.60 3.91 -10.08
C VAL A 331 6.63 2.51 -9.46
N THR A 332 6.57 2.46 -8.14
CA THR A 332 6.52 1.20 -7.39
C THR A 332 5.11 0.60 -7.48
N THR A 333 5.01 -0.65 -7.93
CA THR A 333 3.75 -1.38 -8.02
C THR A 333 3.46 -2.22 -6.78
N TYR A 334 4.50 -2.84 -6.21
CA TYR A 334 4.44 -3.53 -4.92
C TYR A 334 5.57 -3.05 -4.02
N ARG A 335 5.25 -2.83 -2.73
CA ARG A 335 6.23 -2.53 -1.70
C ARG A 335 5.85 -3.18 -0.37
N THR A 336 6.84 -3.43 0.47
CA THR A 336 6.71 -4.19 1.72
C THR A 336 5.61 -3.66 2.63
N GLY A 337 5.58 -2.35 2.92
CA GLY A 337 4.57 -1.76 3.80
C GLY A 337 3.14 -1.93 3.27
N ALA A 338 2.91 -1.79 1.95
CA ALA A 338 1.61 -2.02 1.36
C ALA A 338 1.17 -3.49 1.47
N VAL A 339 2.12 -4.43 1.31
CA VAL A 339 1.84 -5.87 1.47
C VAL A 339 1.48 -6.20 2.92
N TYR A 340 2.18 -5.63 3.91
CA TYR A 340 1.84 -5.81 5.33
C TYR A 340 0.45 -5.26 5.67
N LEU A 341 0.01 -4.14 5.07
CA LEU A 341 -1.35 -3.63 5.26
C LEU A 341 -2.42 -4.57 4.68
N ARG A 342 -2.18 -5.12 3.50
CA ARG A 342 -3.05 -6.14 2.90
C ARG A 342 -3.05 -7.44 3.71
N LEU A 343 -1.90 -7.84 4.24
CA LEU A 343 -1.78 -8.96 5.17
C LEU A 343 -2.61 -8.71 6.44
N ALA A 344 -2.51 -7.52 7.05
CA ALA A 344 -3.31 -7.15 8.22
C ALA A 344 -4.81 -7.21 7.91
N GLU A 345 -5.26 -6.70 6.77
CA GLU A 345 -6.65 -6.77 6.33
C GLU A 345 -7.12 -8.22 6.18
N ALA A 346 -6.33 -9.06 5.54
CA ALA A 346 -6.63 -10.47 5.32
C ALA A 346 -6.70 -11.24 6.66
N ILE A 347 -5.75 -11.07 7.56
CA ILE A 347 -5.72 -11.66 8.89
C ILE A 347 -6.96 -11.23 9.71
N ASN A 348 -7.28 -9.94 9.69
CA ASN A 348 -8.43 -9.40 10.40
C ASN A 348 -9.75 -10.06 9.93
N ARG A 349 -9.94 -10.17 8.62
CA ARG A 349 -11.13 -10.75 8.01
C ARG A 349 -11.19 -12.28 8.10
N ALA A 350 -10.04 -12.94 8.19
CA ALA A 350 -9.97 -14.36 8.55
C ALA A 350 -10.47 -14.59 10.00
N GLY A 351 -10.59 -13.53 10.81
CA GLY A 351 -11.18 -13.53 12.14
C GLY A 351 -10.13 -13.41 13.26
N TYR A 352 -8.98 -12.82 13.02
CA TYR A 352 -7.90 -12.65 14.00
C TYR A 352 -7.54 -11.16 14.16
N PRO A 353 -8.45 -10.35 14.77
CA PRO A 353 -8.28 -8.90 14.85
C PRO A 353 -7.08 -8.46 15.69
N LEU A 354 -6.77 -9.16 16.79
CA LEU A 354 -5.62 -8.80 17.60
C LEU A 354 -4.31 -9.04 16.84
N THR A 355 -4.18 -10.17 16.13
CA THR A 355 -3.03 -10.47 15.28
C THR A 355 -2.86 -9.43 14.16
N ALA A 356 -3.96 -8.99 13.53
CA ALA A 356 -3.94 -7.92 12.56
C ALA A 356 -3.50 -6.58 13.16
N PHE A 357 -3.97 -6.27 14.38
CA PHE A 357 -3.55 -5.08 15.11
C PHE A 357 -2.06 -5.08 15.44
N HIS A 358 -1.46 -6.27 15.68
CA HIS A 358 -0.01 -6.39 15.86
C HIS A 358 0.78 -5.91 14.63
N VAL A 359 0.30 -6.19 13.42
CA VAL A 359 0.94 -5.68 12.20
C VAL A 359 1.01 -4.15 12.20
N LEU A 360 -0.02 -3.49 12.72
CA LEU A 360 -0.07 -2.03 12.77
C LEU A 360 0.80 -1.46 13.88
N LYS A 361 0.75 -2.03 15.08
CA LYS A 361 1.30 -1.41 16.29
C LYS A 361 2.66 -1.95 16.73
N TYR A 362 2.79 -3.27 16.79
CA TYR A 362 3.95 -3.93 17.43
C TYR A 362 4.90 -4.57 16.42
N GLY A 363 4.46 -4.75 15.17
CA GLY A 363 5.10 -5.64 14.22
C GLY A 363 4.70 -7.11 14.43
N LEU A 364 4.53 -7.82 13.33
CA LEU A 364 4.13 -9.23 13.36
C LEU A 364 5.37 -10.10 13.59
N SER A 365 5.58 -10.48 14.83
CA SER A 365 6.59 -11.44 15.26
C SER A 365 6.00 -12.39 16.30
N ARG A 366 6.59 -13.58 16.42
CA ARG A 366 6.16 -14.56 17.42
C ARG A 366 6.29 -14.02 18.86
N GLY A 367 7.37 -13.29 19.12
CA GLY A 367 7.60 -12.66 20.42
C GLY A 367 6.49 -11.68 20.78
N ASN A 368 6.14 -10.79 19.85
CA ASN A 368 5.08 -9.80 20.07
C ASN A 368 3.70 -10.46 20.23
N LEU A 369 3.40 -11.49 19.44
CA LEU A 369 2.13 -12.24 19.57
C LEU A 369 1.97 -12.92 20.94
N ILE A 370 3.06 -13.43 21.52
CA ILE A 370 3.04 -14.01 22.87
C ILE A 370 2.92 -12.91 23.92
N GLN A 371 3.70 -11.86 23.80
CA GLN A 371 3.78 -10.78 24.79
C GLN A 371 2.47 -10.02 24.94
N TYR A 372 1.78 -9.75 23.83
CA TYR A 372 0.59 -8.90 23.80
C TYR A 372 -0.72 -9.68 23.53
N ASP A 373 -0.75 -11.01 23.78
CA ASP A 373 -1.96 -11.85 23.62
C ASP A 373 -2.96 -11.65 24.76
N ALA A 374 -3.73 -10.57 24.70
CA ALA A 374 -4.67 -10.18 25.75
C ALA A 374 -5.88 -11.12 25.92
N ASN A 375 -6.21 -11.94 24.91
CA ASN A 375 -7.45 -12.73 24.90
C ASN A 375 -7.29 -14.18 24.42
N GLY A 376 -6.06 -14.69 24.34
CA GLY A 376 -5.76 -16.03 23.89
C GLY A 376 -5.97 -16.26 22.39
N GLU A 377 -5.96 -15.19 21.59
CA GLU A 377 -6.13 -15.27 20.13
C GLU A 377 -4.96 -16.02 19.48
N TYR A 378 -3.74 -15.81 19.95
CA TYR A 378 -2.55 -16.51 19.46
C TYR A 378 -2.68 -18.02 19.63
N ARG A 379 -3.18 -18.48 20.78
CA ARG A 379 -3.44 -19.92 21.01
C ARG A 379 -4.46 -20.48 20.03
N ARG A 380 -5.55 -19.77 19.77
CA ARG A 380 -6.56 -20.19 18.79
C ARG A 380 -5.99 -20.23 17.37
N LEU A 381 -5.15 -19.28 17.05
CA LEU A 381 -4.48 -19.20 15.74
C LEU A 381 -3.54 -20.40 15.54
N MET A 382 -2.75 -20.76 16.55
CA MET A 382 -1.89 -21.96 16.51
C MET A 382 -2.69 -23.26 16.28
N GLN A 383 -3.90 -23.33 16.80
CA GLN A 383 -4.78 -24.49 16.66
C GLN A 383 -5.56 -24.52 15.32
N SER A 384 -5.58 -23.40 14.59
CA SER A 384 -6.36 -23.27 13.36
C SER A 384 -5.74 -24.00 12.15
N GLY A 385 -4.47 -24.36 12.21
CA GLY A 385 -3.69 -24.87 11.09
C GLY A 385 -3.16 -23.81 10.13
N TYR A 386 -3.47 -22.53 10.35
CA TYR A 386 -2.89 -21.43 9.59
C TYR A 386 -1.50 -21.07 10.13
N THR A 387 -0.60 -20.65 9.25
CA THR A 387 0.78 -20.29 9.58
C THR A 387 1.12 -18.83 9.29
N PHE A 388 0.16 -18.00 8.89
CA PHE A 388 0.43 -16.59 8.58
C PHE A 388 0.89 -15.73 9.77
N TYR A 389 0.81 -16.26 10.99
CA TYR A 389 1.37 -15.66 12.20
C TYR A 389 2.83 -16.04 12.44
N ASP A 390 3.33 -17.10 11.81
CA ASP A 390 4.69 -17.58 11.97
C ASP A 390 5.60 -16.79 11.04
N MET A 391 5.85 -15.57 11.44
CA MET A 391 6.77 -14.65 10.83
C MET A 391 8.13 -14.69 11.53
N TYR A 392 8.99 -13.74 11.25
CA TYR A 392 10.30 -13.67 11.88
C TYR A 392 10.19 -13.62 13.41
N ASP A 393 11.03 -14.38 14.09
CA ASP A 393 11.26 -14.23 15.54
C ASP A 393 12.06 -12.94 15.84
N ASN A 394 12.13 -12.06 14.88
CA ASN A 394 13.00 -10.93 14.82
C ASN A 394 12.33 -9.71 15.46
N LYS A 395 12.99 -9.13 16.46
CA LYS A 395 12.61 -7.85 17.06
C LYS A 395 12.66 -6.67 16.08
N ASP A 396 13.23 -6.89 14.90
CA ASP A 396 13.40 -5.84 13.89
C ASP A 396 12.16 -5.59 13.03
N ASN A 397 11.12 -6.42 13.13
CA ASN A 397 9.85 -6.19 12.44
C ASN A 397 8.99 -5.20 13.22
N MET A 398 8.97 -3.96 12.80
CA MET A 398 8.28 -2.85 13.44
C MET A 398 6.79 -2.80 13.05
N GLY A 399 5.93 -2.26 13.92
CA GLY A 399 4.56 -1.91 13.55
C GLY A 399 4.54 -0.78 12.52
N LEU A 400 3.64 -0.88 11.54
CA LEU A 400 3.57 0.11 10.44
C LEU A 400 3.27 1.53 10.93
N HIS A 401 2.43 1.69 11.95
CA HIS A 401 2.10 2.99 12.51
C HIS A 401 3.33 3.72 13.06
N ALA A 402 4.34 2.98 13.52
CA ALA A 402 5.60 3.56 13.98
C ALA A 402 6.37 4.32 12.88
N ARG A 403 6.07 4.11 11.60
CA ARG A 403 6.66 4.88 10.49
C ARG A 403 6.35 6.37 10.58
N GLY A 404 5.12 6.72 11.03
CA GLY A 404 4.68 8.11 11.15
C GLY A 404 4.72 8.66 12.56
N CYS A 405 4.68 7.78 13.58
CA CYS A 405 4.69 8.22 14.97
C CYS A 405 6.01 7.98 15.72
N GLY A 406 7.00 7.36 15.07
CA GLY A 406 8.32 7.06 15.65
C GLY A 406 8.36 5.81 16.53
N ASN A 407 7.41 5.65 17.45
CA ASN A 407 7.27 4.46 18.31
C ASN A 407 5.80 4.25 18.73
N ALA A 408 5.09 3.35 18.04
CA ALA A 408 3.68 3.09 18.29
C ALA A 408 3.41 2.39 19.63
N GLU A 409 4.38 1.64 20.18
CA GLU A 409 4.21 0.90 21.44
C GLU A 409 4.00 1.84 22.63
N MET A 410 4.60 3.03 22.59
CA MET A 410 4.46 4.03 23.63
C MET A 410 3.05 4.63 23.72
N ASP A 411 2.29 4.61 22.64
CA ASP A 411 0.92 5.10 22.65
C ASP A 411 -0.04 4.01 23.14
N THR A 412 -0.25 3.92 24.43
CA THR A 412 -1.17 2.96 25.05
C THR A 412 -2.61 3.45 25.14
N LEU A 413 -2.85 4.74 24.85
CA LEU A 413 -4.16 5.38 25.01
C LEU A 413 -4.85 5.68 23.67
N HIS A 414 -4.13 6.30 22.76
CA HIS A 414 -4.75 6.84 21.54
C HIS A 414 -4.69 5.82 20.39
N TYR A 415 -3.61 5.05 20.31
CA TYR A 415 -3.47 3.96 19.34
C TYR A 415 -3.54 2.60 20.04
N ALA A 416 -4.73 2.24 20.49
CA ALA A 416 -5.01 1.01 21.23
C ALA A 416 -6.27 0.32 20.69
N LEU A 417 -6.31 -1.01 20.82
CA LEU A 417 -7.52 -1.78 20.57
C LEU A 417 -8.29 -1.91 21.90
N PRO A 418 -9.41 -1.17 22.05
CA PRO A 418 -10.19 -1.24 23.27
C PRO A 418 -10.90 -2.60 23.39
N ALA A 419 -11.30 -2.97 24.60
CA ALA A 419 -12.17 -4.11 24.81
C ALA A 419 -13.51 -3.90 24.10
N MET A 420 -13.86 -4.79 23.18
CA MET A 420 -15.06 -4.72 22.38
C MET A 420 -16.11 -5.72 22.87
N ALA A 421 -17.39 -5.44 22.60
CA ALA A 421 -18.50 -6.29 23.05
C ALA A 421 -18.49 -7.67 22.37
N SER A 422 -18.01 -7.75 21.13
CA SER A 422 -17.91 -8.98 20.37
C SER A 422 -16.64 -9.04 19.52
N ARG A 423 -16.34 -10.25 19.04
CA ARG A 423 -15.23 -10.43 18.06
C ARG A 423 -15.50 -9.69 16.74
N GLU A 424 -16.73 -9.65 16.29
CA GLU A 424 -17.09 -8.92 15.07
C GLU A 424 -16.90 -7.41 15.24
N ASP A 425 -17.19 -6.86 16.41
CA ASP A 425 -16.92 -5.46 16.73
C ASP A 425 -15.41 -5.19 16.75
N SER A 426 -14.61 -6.13 17.27
CA SER A 426 -13.15 -6.05 17.21
C SER A 426 -12.65 -6.06 15.77
N ILE A 427 -13.18 -6.95 14.91
CA ILE A 427 -12.85 -7.01 13.48
C ILE A 427 -13.16 -5.68 12.81
N ARG A 428 -14.36 -5.10 13.06
CA ARG A 428 -14.76 -3.81 12.48
C ARG A 428 -13.86 -2.67 12.96
N LYS A 429 -13.53 -2.64 14.25
CA LYS A 429 -12.64 -1.60 14.79
C LYS A 429 -11.25 -1.68 14.18
N VAL A 430 -10.66 -2.87 14.12
CA VAL A 430 -9.33 -3.06 13.51
C VAL A 430 -9.37 -2.78 12.01
N GLU A 431 -10.47 -3.11 11.33
CA GLU A 431 -10.63 -2.76 9.92
C GLU A 431 -10.64 -1.24 9.69
N ASP A 432 -11.30 -0.47 10.56
CA ASP A 432 -11.25 1.00 10.49
C ASP A 432 -9.82 1.49 10.71
N MET A 433 -9.09 0.94 11.69
CA MET A 433 -7.68 1.30 11.92
C MET A 433 -6.77 0.94 10.72
N ILE A 434 -6.97 -0.22 10.09
CA ILE A 434 -6.25 -0.60 8.87
C ILE A 434 -6.58 0.37 7.73
N CYS A 435 -7.84 0.73 7.57
CA CYS A 435 -8.28 1.68 6.53
C CYS A 435 -7.65 3.06 6.71
N ASP A 436 -7.53 3.52 7.95
CA ASP A 436 -6.90 4.81 8.27
C ASP A 436 -5.38 4.73 8.09
N GLU A 437 -4.74 3.64 8.51
CA GLU A 437 -3.32 3.42 8.26
C GLU A 437 -2.99 3.30 6.77
N MET A 438 -3.86 2.67 5.95
CA MET A 438 -3.73 2.69 4.49
C MET A 438 -3.81 4.11 3.90
N ALA A 439 -4.63 4.99 4.49
CA ALA A 439 -4.70 6.39 4.05
C ALA A 439 -3.41 7.14 4.35
N LEU A 440 -2.77 6.89 5.51
CA LEU A 440 -1.53 7.52 5.91
C LEU A 440 -0.33 6.93 5.16
N GLU A 441 -0.18 5.61 5.19
CA GLU A 441 0.96 4.90 4.63
C GLU A 441 1.02 4.97 3.10
N MET A 442 -0.14 4.81 2.43
CA MET A 442 -0.23 4.75 0.97
C MET A 442 -0.79 6.02 0.33
N ALA A 443 -0.75 7.15 1.04
CA ALA A 443 -1.15 8.43 0.45
C ALA A 443 -0.39 8.71 -0.86
N TYR A 444 -1.10 9.20 -1.86
CA TYR A 444 -0.58 9.52 -3.21
C TYR A 444 -0.07 8.33 -4.05
N GLU A 445 -0.32 7.08 -3.63
CA GLU A 445 0.06 5.89 -4.40
C GLU A 445 -1.05 5.33 -5.31
N GLY A 446 -2.18 6.02 -5.42
CA GLY A 446 -3.28 5.64 -6.31
C GLY A 446 -4.21 4.54 -5.79
N ASN A 447 -3.97 3.99 -4.60
CA ASN A 447 -4.71 2.83 -4.09
C ASN A 447 -6.02 3.18 -3.36
N ARG A 448 -6.17 4.43 -2.86
CA ARG A 448 -7.21 4.78 -1.88
C ARG A 448 -8.63 4.44 -2.29
N PHE A 449 -9.01 4.72 -3.54
CA PHE A 449 -10.37 4.45 -4.00
C PHE A 449 -10.68 2.94 -4.03
N TYR A 450 -9.74 2.14 -4.49
CA TYR A 450 -9.87 0.68 -4.54
C TYR A 450 -9.86 0.05 -3.16
N ASP A 451 -9.07 0.57 -2.22
CA ASP A 451 -9.13 0.14 -0.83
C ASP A 451 -10.52 0.41 -0.25
N LEU A 452 -11.06 1.62 -0.42
CA LEU A 452 -12.41 1.95 0.02
C LEU A 452 -13.48 1.08 -0.66
N MET A 453 -13.34 0.78 -1.96
CA MET A 453 -14.22 -0.12 -2.70
C MET A 453 -14.21 -1.53 -2.09
N ARG A 454 -13.03 -2.07 -1.78
CA ARG A 454 -12.86 -3.40 -1.18
C ARG A 454 -13.50 -3.46 0.21
N PHE A 455 -13.32 -2.43 1.04
CA PHE A 455 -14.01 -2.34 2.33
C PHE A 455 -15.52 -2.20 2.15
N ALA A 456 -15.99 -1.45 1.18
CA ALA A 456 -17.41 -1.23 0.93
C ALA A 456 -18.14 -2.49 0.45
N PHE A 457 -17.48 -3.39 -0.26
CA PHE A 457 -18.09 -4.69 -0.60
C PHE A 457 -18.47 -5.49 0.64
N ARG A 458 -17.78 -5.31 1.77
CA ARG A 458 -18.06 -5.98 3.04
C ARG A 458 -18.94 -5.16 3.99
N ARG A 459 -18.77 -3.84 3.97
CA ARG A 459 -19.36 -2.90 4.95
C ARG A 459 -20.61 -2.19 4.42
N GLY A 460 -20.90 -2.33 3.13
CA GLY A 460 -21.94 -1.60 2.42
C GLY A 460 -21.43 -0.33 1.74
N GLU A 461 -22.19 0.16 0.78
CA GLU A 461 -21.86 1.28 -0.09
C GLU A 461 -21.61 2.59 0.69
N ASP A 462 -22.29 2.76 1.83
CA ASP A 462 -22.12 3.90 2.72
C ASP A 462 -20.67 4.06 3.20
N PHE A 463 -19.91 2.97 3.31
CA PHE A 463 -18.53 3.02 3.75
C PHE A 463 -17.65 3.82 2.79
N LEU A 464 -17.77 3.57 1.49
CA LEU A 464 -17.06 4.33 0.46
C LEU A 464 -17.67 5.71 0.27
N ALA A 465 -19.00 5.77 0.07
CA ALA A 465 -19.71 7.00 -0.24
C ALA A 465 -19.47 8.10 0.80
N SER A 466 -19.57 7.75 2.10
CA SER A 466 -19.36 8.71 3.18
C SER A 466 -17.93 9.23 3.26
N ARG A 467 -16.92 8.36 3.06
CA ARG A 467 -15.51 8.76 3.10
C ARG A 467 -15.11 9.64 1.93
N VAL A 468 -15.59 9.32 0.73
CA VAL A 468 -15.31 10.14 -0.46
C VAL A 468 -16.04 11.47 -0.40
N ALA A 469 -17.30 11.50 0.05
CA ALA A 469 -18.07 12.74 0.20
C ALA A 469 -17.49 13.71 1.23
N ARG A 470 -16.80 13.19 2.25
CA ARG A 470 -16.17 13.99 3.33
C ARG A 470 -14.77 14.46 3.02
N ARG A 471 -14.19 14.09 1.90
CA ARG A 471 -12.77 14.34 1.62
C ARG A 471 -12.38 15.81 1.65
N THR A 472 -13.22 16.71 1.12
CA THR A 472 -12.98 18.15 1.04
C THR A 472 -13.64 18.98 2.15
N SER A 473 -14.53 18.38 2.91
CA SER A 473 -15.18 19.00 4.07
C SER A 473 -15.68 17.88 5.01
N PRO A 474 -14.85 17.44 5.98
CA PRO A 474 -15.22 16.33 6.88
C PRO A 474 -16.50 16.57 7.67
N ASP A 475 -16.75 17.83 8.06
CA ASP A 475 -17.89 18.20 8.89
C ASP A 475 -19.14 18.59 8.07
N ASN A 476 -18.97 18.88 6.77
CA ASN A 476 -20.07 19.20 5.85
C ASN A 476 -19.90 18.43 4.52
N PRO A 477 -20.26 17.13 4.49
CA PRO A 477 -20.01 16.26 3.35
C PRO A 477 -20.81 16.68 2.10
N ASP A 478 -20.22 16.45 0.93
CA ASP A 478 -20.89 16.61 -0.37
C ASP A 478 -22.02 15.60 -0.52
N GLN A 479 -23.26 16.04 -0.28
CA GLN A 479 -24.43 15.18 -0.30
C GLN A 479 -24.76 14.65 -1.70
N ALA A 480 -24.46 15.39 -2.75
CA ALA A 480 -24.70 14.94 -4.12
C ALA A 480 -23.74 13.79 -4.48
N LEU A 481 -22.48 13.94 -4.14
CA LEU A 481 -21.47 12.89 -4.34
C LEU A 481 -21.74 11.66 -3.46
N TYR A 482 -22.17 11.86 -2.20
CA TYR A 482 -22.59 10.76 -1.33
C TYR A 482 -23.71 9.93 -1.96
N ASN A 483 -24.80 10.60 -2.41
CA ASN A 483 -25.94 9.92 -3.03
C ASN A 483 -25.54 9.20 -4.32
N LYS A 484 -24.66 9.78 -5.13
CA LYS A 484 -24.15 9.18 -6.35
C LYS A 484 -23.38 7.89 -6.06
N LEU A 485 -22.48 7.90 -5.08
CA LEU A 485 -21.61 6.76 -4.78
C LEU A 485 -22.25 5.65 -3.95
N ARG A 486 -23.49 5.83 -3.51
CA ARG A 486 -24.31 4.73 -2.95
C ARG A 486 -24.77 3.74 -4.01
N ASP A 487 -24.72 4.09 -5.28
CA ASP A 487 -24.91 3.16 -6.39
C ASP A 487 -23.56 2.68 -6.89
N ARG A 488 -23.30 1.37 -6.79
CA ARG A 488 -22.05 0.71 -7.22
C ARG A 488 -21.73 0.93 -8.70
N ASN A 489 -22.73 1.12 -9.55
CA ASN A 489 -22.51 1.37 -10.97
C ASN A 489 -21.72 2.65 -11.20
N ASN A 490 -21.79 3.61 -10.28
CA ASN A 490 -21.02 4.85 -10.35
C ASN A 490 -19.56 4.72 -9.85
N TRP A 491 -19.14 3.52 -9.43
CA TRP A 491 -17.75 3.27 -9.02
C TRP A 491 -16.82 2.98 -10.20
N TYR A 492 -17.40 2.69 -11.36
CA TYR A 492 -16.70 2.23 -12.54
C TYR A 492 -16.63 3.30 -13.63
N LEU A 493 -15.57 3.27 -14.40
CA LEU A 493 -15.45 4.06 -15.61
C LEU A 493 -16.30 3.45 -16.72
N PRO A 494 -16.94 4.27 -17.57
CA PRO A 494 -17.63 3.74 -18.74
C PRO A 494 -16.59 3.25 -19.79
N MET A 495 -16.88 2.11 -20.40
CA MET A 495 -16.12 1.64 -21.56
C MET A 495 -16.71 2.30 -22.82
N VAL A 496 -16.17 3.42 -23.24
CA VAL A 496 -16.62 4.15 -24.42
C VAL A 496 -15.71 3.87 -25.61
N GLU A 497 -16.33 3.68 -26.79
CA GLU A 497 -15.61 3.64 -28.06
C GLU A 497 -15.18 5.05 -28.43
N ASN A 498 -13.90 5.38 -28.24
CA ASN A 498 -13.28 6.61 -28.74
C ASN A 498 -12.47 6.32 -30.01
#